data_c20c32e89fcde0032752b200c8ed43b9
#
_entry.id   c20c32e89fcde0032752b200c8ed43b9
#
_cell.length_a   1.000
_cell.length_b   1.000
_cell.length_c   1.000
_cell.angle_alpha   90.00
_cell.angle_beta   90.00
_cell.angle_gamma   90.00
#
_symmetry.space_group_name_H-M   'P 1'
#
loop_
_entity.id
_entity.type
_entity.pdbx_description
1 polymer ?
#
loop_
_entity_poly.entity_id
_entity_poly.type
_entity_poly.pdbx_seq_one_letter_code
_entity_poly.pdbx_strand_id
1 'polypeptide(L)'
;SNGKATSTNWRKAAQEDIDSIRTVDKKHTIIFGDAQWYSISLLTKGQKLNDDNVIYAIHTYEPFVFTHQRASWTDLKSIKNLMFPYDKERWSEYTADFGVTKTVPSNYKKNIQNYYKLGSKEYILSLILPAKEWAVTNNVPVIINEFGAYNVKTDKQSVLNYMAAMKEISDT
;
A
#
# COMPACT_ATOMS: atom_id res chain seq x y z
N SER A 1 -11.67 -10.20 2.96
CA SER A 1 -12.73 -9.97 3.95
C SER A 1 -13.77 -9.05 3.33
N ASN A 2 -15.04 -9.44 3.36
CA ASN A 2 -16.15 -8.72 2.72
C ASN A 2 -16.53 -7.43 3.47
N GLY A 3 -15.59 -6.66 3.98
CA GLY A 3 -15.81 -5.40 4.69
C GLY A 3 -16.48 -5.52 6.07
N LYS A 4 -16.73 -6.75 6.55
CA LYS A 4 -17.37 -7.00 7.85
C LYS A 4 -16.37 -7.25 8.99
N ALA A 5 -15.11 -7.58 8.69
CA ALA A 5 -14.08 -7.74 9.71
C ALA A 5 -13.58 -6.36 10.15
N THR A 6 -13.85 -6.00 11.38
CA THR A 6 -13.21 -4.86 12.03
C THR A 6 -11.79 -5.25 12.47
N SER A 7 -10.88 -4.28 12.61
CA SER A 7 -9.54 -4.53 13.15
C SER A 7 -9.61 -5.20 14.53
N THR A 8 -10.53 -4.78 15.39
CA THR A 8 -10.73 -5.37 16.71
C THR A 8 -11.07 -6.86 16.64
N ASN A 9 -12.05 -7.24 15.83
CA ASN A 9 -12.45 -8.65 15.69
C ASN A 9 -11.37 -9.49 15.03
N TRP A 10 -10.67 -8.91 14.04
CA TRP A 10 -9.59 -9.58 13.35
C TRP A 10 -8.40 -9.85 14.29
N ARG A 11 -7.98 -8.85 15.08
CA ARG A 11 -6.89 -9.00 16.06
C ARG A 11 -7.24 -10.00 17.17
N LYS A 12 -8.50 -10.02 17.61
CA LYS A 12 -8.97 -11.02 18.58
C LYS A 12 -8.83 -12.43 18.01
N ALA A 13 -9.35 -12.67 16.81
CA ALA A 13 -9.24 -13.97 16.16
C ALA A 13 -7.77 -14.36 15.92
N ALA A 14 -6.94 -13.42 15.43
CA ALA A 14 -5.52 -13.66 15.24
C ALA A 14 -4.79 -14.05 16.54
N GLN A 15 -5.15 -13.45 17.69
CA GLN A 15 -4.56 -13.82 18.96
C GLN A 15 -4.98 -15.24 19.38
N GLU A 16 -6.26 -15.59 19.23
CA GLU A 16 -6.76 -16.94 19.50
C GLU A 16 -6.07 -18.01 18.63
N ASP A 17 -5.82 -17.69 17.33
CA ASP A 17 -5.08 -18.53 16.42
C ASP A 17 -3.60 -18.67 16.83
N ILE A 18 -2.95 -17.57 17.21
CA ILE A 18 -1.57 -17.57 17.71
C ILE A 18 -1.44 -18.42 18.96
N ASP A 19 -2.32 -18.22 19.94
CA ASP A 19 -2.32 -19.00 21.18
C ASP A 19 -2.45 -20.50 20.87
N SER A 20 -3.32 -20.86 19.93
CA SER A 20 -3.50 -22.25 19.48
C SER A 20 -2.25 -22.80 18.80
N ILE A 21 -1.63 -22.05 17.87
CA ILE A 21 -0.39 -22.44 17.21
C ILE A 21 0.72 -22.65 18.24
N ARG A 22 0.84 -21.78 19.24
CA ARG A 22 1.90 -21.86 20.25
C ARG A 22 1.77 -23.03 21.21
N THR A 23 0.66 -23.74 21.20
CA THR A 23 0.56 -25.04 21.90
C THR A 23 1.42 -26.11 21.27
N VAL A 24 1.65 -26.05 19.93
CA VAL A 24 2.36 -27.06 19.16
C VAL A 24 3.65 -26.55 18.51
N ASP A 25 3.72 -25.26 18.16
CA ASP A 25 4.86 -24.64 17.49
C ASP A 25 5.29 -23.34 18.19
N LYS A 26 6.44 -23.39 18.85
CA LYS A 26 7.04 -22.25 19.54
C LYS A 26 8.20 -21.59 18.78
N LYS A 27 8.51 -22.07 17.57
CA LYS A 27 9.73 -21.67 16.84
C LYS A 27 9.45 -20.83 15.61
N HIS A 28 8.45 -21.17 14.80
CA HIS A 28 8.20 -20.46 13.57
C HIS A 28 7.64 -19.06 13.83
N THR A 29 8.17 -18.10 13.08
CA THR A 29 7.69 -16.72 13.07
C THR A 29 6.33 -16.63 12.41
N ILE A 30 5.42 -15.88 13.02
CA ILE A 30 4.09 -15.62 12.46
C ILE A 30 4.12 -14.27 11.77
N ILE A 31 3.55 -14.19 10.59
CA ILE A 31 3.36 -12.92 9.88
C ILE A 31 1.91 -12.49 10.05
N PHE A 32 1.71 -11.32 10.63
CA PHE A 32 0.38 -10.74 10.85
C PHE A 32 0.18 -9.46 10.04
N GLY A 33 -0.90 -9.40 9.29
CA GLY A 33 -1.38 -8.17 8.66
C GLY A 33 -2.77 -7.80 9.16
N ASP A 34 -3.02 -6.52 9.39
CA ASP A 34 -4.31 -6.07 9.90
C ASP A 34 -5.42 -6.17 8.85
N ALA A 35 -6.66 -6.02 9.26
CA ALA A 35 -7.83 -6.03 8.40
C ALA A 35 -7.71 -5.01 7.25
N GLN A 36 -8.61 -5.11 6.26
CA GLN A 36 -8.63 -4.24 5.08
C GLN A 36 -7.31 -4.23 4.30
N TRP A 37 -6.91 -5.43 3.84
CA TRP A 37 -5.72 -5.61 3.00
C TRP A 37 -4.44 -5.10 3.63
N TYR A 38 -4.15 -5.51 4.87
CA TYR A 38 -2.92 -5.14 5.58
C TYR A 38 -2.75 -3.62 5.73
N SER A 39 -3.86 -2.97 6.11
CA SER A 39 -3.96 -1.51 6.21
C SER A 39 -2.99 -0.92 7.22
N ILE A 40 -2.13 -0.01 6.77
CA ILE A 40 -1.21 0.75 7.64
C ILE A 40 -2.00 1.49 8.73
N SER A 41 -3.09 2.16 8.36
CA SER A 41 -3.87 2.96 9.30
C SER A 41 -4.58 2.14 10.38
N LEU A 42 -4.88 0.86 10.12
CA LEU A 42 -5.44 -0.05 11.11
C LEU A 42 -4.33 -0.64 11.98
N LEU A 43 -3.20 -1.01 11.38
CA LEU A 43 -2.04 -1.48 12.12
C LEU A 43 -1.62 -0.47 13.20
N THR A 44 -1.43 0.78 12.80
CA THR A 44 -0.88 1.83 13.68
C THR A 44 -1.83 2.29 14.79
N LYS A 45 -3.13 2.02 14.66
CA LYS A 45 -4.13 2.27 15.71
C LYS A 45 -4.29 1.11 16.69
N GLY A 46 -3.79 -0.06 16.33
CA GLY A 46 -3.93 -1.26 17.15
C GLY A 46 -2.72 -1.50 18.05
N GLN A 47 -2.95 -2.24 19.12
CA GLN A 47 -1.86 -2.72 19.98
C GLN A 47 -1.17 -3.93 19.35
N LYS A 48 0.11 -4.18 19.68
CA LYS A 48 0.76 -5.43 19.28
C LYS A 48 0.04 -6.65 19.86
N LEU A 49 0.17 -7.78 19.16
CA LEU A 49 -0.30 -9.07 19.64
C LEU A 49 0.60 -9.58 20.78
N ASN A 50 0.06 -10.43 21.63
CA ASN A 50 0.78 -10.99 22.76
C ASN A 50 1.61 -12.22 22.34
N ASP A 51 2.62 -11.97 21.52
CA ASP A 51 3.62 -12.95 21.09
C ASP A 51 4.86 -12.20 20.59
N ASP A 52 6.04 -12.61 21.03
CA ASP A 52 7.29 -11.91 20.71
C ASP A 52 7.91 -12.37 19.38
N ASN A 53 7.35 -13.39 18.72
CA ASN A 53 7.84 -13.91 17.46
C ASN A 53 6.84 -13.66 16.31
N VAL A 54 6.39 -12.41 16.21
CA VAL A 54 5.49 -11.92 15.17
C VAL A 54 6.16 -10.85 14.34
N ILE A 55 6.11 -10.97 13.03
CA ILE A 55 6.43 -9.92 12.06
C ILE A 55 5.09 -9.31 11.60
N TYR A 56 4.98 -7.99 11.68
CA TYR A 56 3.83 -7.28 11.18
C TYR A 56 4.02 -6.92 9.71
N ALA A 57 2.98 -7.12 8.91
CA ALA A 57 3.05 -6.88 7.48
C ALA A 57 2.08 -5.80 7.04
N ILE A 58 2.50 -4.99 6.09
CA ILE A 58 1.69 -3.96 5.43
C ILE A 58 1.72 -4.13 3.93
N HIS A 59 0.63 -3.73 3.26
CA HIS A 59 0.55 -3.59 1.81
C HIS A 59 0.48 -2.12 1.43
N THR A 60 1.12 -1.75 0.31
CA THR A 60 1.00 -0.42 -0.24
C THR A 60 1.02 -0.45 -1.77
N TYR A 61 0.05 0.23 -2.35
CA TYR A 61 -0.06 0.44 -3.80
C TYR A 61 -0.19 1.92 -4.15
N GLU A 62 0.20 2.80 -3.21
CA GLU A 62 0.12 4.23 -3.48
C GLU A 62 1.27 4.75 -4.37
N PRO A 63 1.01 5.67 -5.27
CA PRO A 63 -0.29 6.29 -5.58
C PRO A 63 -1.19 5.34 -6.38
N PHE A 64 -2.34 4.96 -5.85
CA PHE A 64 -3.21 3.93 -6.43
C PHE A 64 -3.63 4.22 -7.88
N VAL A 65 -3.81 5.48 -8.24
CA VAL A 65 -4.14 5.88 -9.62
C VAL A 65 -3.02 5.57 -10.62
N PHE A 66 -1.76 5.56 -10.17
CA PHE A 66 -0.61 5.16 -10.99
C PHE A 66 -0.49 3.64 -11.05
N THR A 67 -0.46 3.00 -9.88
CA THR A 67 -0.18 1.57 -9.79
C THR A 67 -1.26 0.71 -10.41
N HIS A 68 -2.51 1.19 -10.44
CA HIS A 68 -3.66 0.48 -10.99
C HIS A 68 -4.23 1.10 -12.27
N GLN A 69 -3.50 2.02 -12.91
CA GLN A 69 -3.93 2.50 -14.22
C GLN A 69 -4.05 1.33 -15.20
N ARG A 70 -5.11 1.34 -16.03
CA ARG A 70 -5.47 0.27 -17.00
C ARG A 70 -5.85 -1.09 -16.38
N ALA A 71 -5.89 -1.22 -15.06
CA ALA A 71 -6.28 -2.45 -14.41
C ALA A 71 -7.78 -2.72 -14.61
N SER A 72 -8.10 -3.78 -15.36
CA SER A 72 -9.49 -4.07 -15.79
C SER A 72 -10.42 -4.43 -14.64
N TRP A 73 -9.87 -4.86 -13.50
CA TRP A 73 -10.62 -5.24 -12.29
C TRP A 73 -10.87 -4.07 -11.33
N THR A 74 -10.49 -2.85 -11.73
CA THR A 74 -10.71 -1.62 -10.93
C THR A 74 -11.49 -0.58 -11.74
N ASP A 75 -11.94 0.47 -11.06
CA ASP A 75 -12.53 1.65 -11.70
C ASP A 75 -11.51 2.50 -12.48
N LEU A 76 -10.23 2.09 -12.46
CA LEU A 76 -9.14 2.77 -13.16
C LEU A 76 -8.80 2.17 -14.53
N LYS A 77 -9.62 1.25 -15.04
CA LYS A 77 -9.41 0.59 -16.34
C LYS A 77 -9.23 1.55 -17.53
N SER A 78 -9.84 2.72 -17.48
CA SER A 78 -9.69 3.76 -18.51
C SER A 78 -8.51 4.70 -18.25
N ILE A 79 -8.00 4.77 -17.02
CA ILE A 79 -6.91 5.67 -16.64
C ILE A 79 -5.61 5.18 -17.29
N LYS A 80 -4.83 6.12 -17.81
CA LYS A 80 -3.59 5.84 -18.56
C LYS A 80 -2.65 7.03 -18.52
N ASN A 81 -1.41 6.80 -18.97
CA ASN A 81 -0.38 7.82 -19.19
C ASN A 81 0.07 8.56 -17.91
N LEU A 82 -0.29 8.06 -16.73
CA LEU A 82 0.32 8.55 -15.50
C LEU A 82 1.75 8.02 -15.42
N MET A 83 2.68 8.88 -15.04
CA MET A 83 4.10 8.56 -14.93
C MET A 83 4.57 8.66 -13.48
N PHE A 84 5.64 7.94 -13.16
CA PHE A 84 6.26 8.04 -11.84
C PHE A 84 7.80 8.18 -11.98
N PRO A 85 8.44 9.13 -11.25
CA PRO A 85 7.79 10.17 -10.46
C PRO A 85 7.02 11.16 -11.35
N TYR A 86 6.18 12.01 -10.74
CA TYR A 86 5.58 13.12 -11.44
C TYR A 86 6.66 14.05 -12.02
N ASP A 87 6.51 14.39 -13.29
CA ASP A 87 7.39 15.32 -14.00
C ASP A 87 6.53 16.39 -14.67
N LYS A 88 6.77 17.65 -14.31
CA LYS A 88 5.96 18.79 -14.78
C LYS A 88 6.06 18.98 -16.29
N GLU A 89 7.26 18.82 -16.88
CA GLU A 89 7.47 19.02 -18.32
C GLU A 89 6.78 17.91 -19.12
N ARG A 90 7.04 16.66 -18.76
CA ARG A 90 6.37 15.51 -19.37
C ARG A 90 4.86 15.52 -19.15
N TRP A 91 4.40 16.01 -17.99
CA TRP A 91 2.97 16.17 -17.71
C TRP A 91 2.29 17.13 -18.69
N SER A 92 2.95 18.21 -19.08
CA SER A 92 2.44 19.17 -20.06
C SER A 92 2.34 18.60 -21.47
N GLU A 93 3.23 17.70 -21.84
CA GLU A 93 3.21 16.99 -23.15
C GLU A 93 2.04 16.01 -23.25
N TYR A 94 1.60 15.44 -22.14
CA TYR A 94 0.50 14.46 -22.06
C TYR A 94 -0.84 15.09 -21.67
N THR A 95 -0.96 16.41 -21.70
CA THR A 95 -2.03 17.21 -21.07
C THR A 95 -3.47 16.87 -21.43
N ALA A 96 -3.70 15.98 -22.35
CA ALA A 96 -5.06 15.81 -22.84
C ALA A 96 -5.69 14.45 -22.52
N ASP A 97 -4.94 13.39 -22.25
CA ASP A 97 -5.56 12.06 -22.24
C ASP A 97 -5.08 11.13 -21.13
N PHE A 98 -5.52 11.42 -19.90
CA PHE A 98 -5.41 10.46 -18.79
C PHE A 98 -6.56 9.43 -18.76
N GLY A 99 -7.43 9.40 -19.76
CA GLY A 99 -8.55 8.47 -19.83
C GLY A 99 -9.62 8.70 -18.76
N VAL A 100 -9.73 9.92 -18.23
CA VAL A 100 -10.72 10.27 -17.20
C VAL A 100 -12.10 10.36 -17.85
N THR A 101 -12.95 9.39 -17.54
CA THR A 101 -14.35 9.32 -18.04
C THR A 101 -15.35 9.74 -16.95
N LYS A 102 -16.63 9.83 -17.31
CA LYS A 102 -17.70 10.13 -16.35
C LYS A 102 -17.82 9.04 -15.28
N THR A 103 -17.49 7.80 -15.62
CA THR A 103 -17.59 6.62 -14.74
C THR A 103 -16.47 6.50 -13.72
N VAL A 104 -15.37 7.23 -13.89
CA VAL A 104 -14.28 7.24 -12.90
C VAL A 104 -14.76 7.92 -11.61
N PRO A 105 -14.66 7.29 -10.44
CA PRO A 105 -15.06 7.85 -9.16
C PRO A 105 -14.40 9.20 -8.86
N SER A 106 -15.12 10.07 -8.14
CA SER A 106 -14.67 11.44 -7.86
C SER A 106 -13.38 11.53 -7.06
N ASN A 107 -13.14 10.60 -6.15
CA ASN A 107 -11.89 10.50 -5.40
C ASN A 107 -10.68 10.26 -6.31
N TYR A 108 -10.80 9.38 -7.31
CA TYR A 108 -9.71 9.15 -8.27
C TYR A 108 -9.52 10.33 -9.21
N LYS A 109 -10.59 10.99 -9.64
CA LYS A 109 -10.48 12.26 -10.41
C LYS A 109 -9.67 13.29 -9.62
N LYS A 110 -10.00 13.46 -8.34
CA LYS A 110 -9.29 14.38 -7.44
C LYS A 110 -7.81 13.96 -7.27
N ASN A 111 -7.53 12.67 -7.17
CA ASN A 111 -6.14 12.18 -7.06
C ASN A 111 -5.35 12.48 -8.34
N ILE A 112 -5.95 12.32 -9.53
CA ILE A 112 -5.29 12.67 -10.79
C ILE A 112 -5.05 14.18 -10.88
N GLN A 113 -6.00 15.02 -10.50
CA GLN A 113 -5.83 16.48 -10.46
C GLN A 113 -4.72 16.93 -9.51
N ASN A 114 -4.52 16.19 -8.40
CA ASN A 114 -3.46 16.46 -7.42
C ASN A 114 -2.23 15.57 -7.59
N TYR A 115 -2.08 14.93 -8.73
CA TYR A 115 -1.02 13.93 -8.94
C TYR A 115 0.39 14.51 -8.79
N TYR A 116 0.56 15.81 -9.02
CA TYR A 116 1.81 16.53 -8.77
C TYR A 116 2.29 16.45 -7.29
N LYS A 117 1.39 16.16 -6.35
CA LYS A 117 1.71 15.89 -4.95
C LYS A 117 1.88 14.39 -4.67
N LEU A 118 1.08 13.56 -5.34
CA LEU A 118 1.00 12.14 -5.05
C LEU A 118 2.06 11.31 -5.77
N GLY A 119 2.50 11.76 -6.95
CA GLY A 119 3.43 11.02 -7.81
C GLY A 119 4.89 11.20 -7.38
N SER A 120 5.21 11.01 -6.11
CA SER A 120 6.57 11.15 -5.58
C SER A 120 6.91 10.09 -4.54
N LYS A 121 8.20 9.83 -4.37
CA LYS A 121 8.72 8.94 -3.32
C LYS A 121 8.39 9.49 -1.91
N GLU A 122 8.49 10.79 -1.74
CA GLU A 122 8.22 11.47 -0.47
C GLU A 122 6.76 11.27 -0.02
N TYR A 123 5.83 11.29 -0.96
CA TYR A 123 4.43 10.98 -0.66
C TYR A 123 4.27 9.54 -0.17
N ILE A 124 4.83 8.57 -0.88
CA ILE A 124 4.77 7.15 -0.49
C ILE A 124 5.40 6.96 0.90
N LEU A 125 6.58 7.54 1.11
CA LEU A 125 7.28 7.49 2.41
C LEU A 125 6.40 8.06 3.52
N SER A 126 5.73 9.19 3.30
CA SER A 126 4.85 9.80 4.30
C SER A 126 3.69 8.91 4.73
N LEU A 127 3.24 8.01 3.86
CA LEU A 127 2.19 7.04 4.18
C LEU A 127 2.71 5.82 4.95
N ILE A 128 3.97 5.44 4.72
CA ILE A 128 4.61 4.27 5.34
C ILE A 128 5.22 4.62 6.70
N LEU A 129 5.73 5.84 6.84
CA LEU A 129 6.40 6.31 8.05
C LEU A 129 5.64 6.02 9.37
N PRO A 130 4.31 6.20 9.45
CA PRO A 130 3.56 5.83 10.65
C PRO A 130 3.71 4.36 11.05
N ALA A 131 3.85 3.42 10.09
CA ALA A 131 4.08 2.02 10.40
C ALA A 131 5.48 1.79 10.98
N LYS A 132 6.50 2.48 10.46
CA LYS A 132 7.86 2.47 11.02
C LYS A 132 7.88 3.00 12.46
N GLU A 133 7.24 4.14 12.70
CA GLU A 133 7.14 4.75 14.04
C GLU A 133 6.43 3.82 15.01
N TRP A 134 5.34 3.19 14.58
CA TRP A 134 4.63 2.20 15.38
C TRP A 134 5.51 0.97 15.68
N ALA A 135 6.26 0.48 14.70
CA ALA A 135 7.19 -0.64 14.85
C ALA A 135 8.26 -0.34 15.91
N VAL A 136 8.88 0.83 15.85
CA VAL A 136 9.88 1.29 16.83
C VAL A 136 9.25 1.38 18.23
N THR A 137 8.09 2.03 18.34
CA THR A 137 7.39 2.22 19.62
C THR A 137 7.03 0.89 20.29
N ASN A 138 6.63 -0.12 19.51
CA ASN A 138 6.23 -1.43 19.99
C ASN A 138 7.39 -2.44 20.05
N ASN A 139 8.60 -2.05 19.61
CA ASN A 139 9.77 -2.92 19.49
C ASN A 139 9.45 -4.22 18.72
N VAL A 140 8.90 -4.08 17.53
CA VAL A 140 8.51 -5.20 16.65
C VAL A 140 8.96 -4.96 15.21
N PRO A 141 9.26 -6.02 14.44
CA PRO A 141 9.57 -5.89 13.03
C PRO A 141 8.30 -5.61 12.21
N VAL A 142 8.43 -4.76 11.19
CA VAL A 142 7.41 -4.53 10.15
C VAL A 142 8.02 -4.77 8.79
N ILE A 143 7.29 -5.43 7.89
CA ILE A 143 7.67 -5.66 6.51
C ILE A 143 6.61 -5.13 5.54
N ILE A 144 7.06 -4.69 4.37
CA ILE A 144 6.19 -4.43 3.22
C ILE A 144 6.24 -5.69 2.37
N ASN A 145 5.26 -6.57 2.50
CA ASN A 145 5.27 -7.86 1.81
C ASN A 145 4.46 -7.85 0.50
N GLU A 146 3.76 -6.75 0.21
CA GLU A 146 3.05 -6.58 -1.04
C GLU A 146 3.06 -5.12 -1.50
N PHE A 147 3.62 -4.88 -2.70
CA PHE A 147 3.62 -3.62 -3.42
C PHE A 147 3.86 -3.88 -4.91
N GLY A 148 3.56 -2.90 -5.75
CA GLY A 148 3.80 -3.04 -7.19
C GLY A 148 3.00 -2.07 -8.03
N ALA A 149 3.20 -2.15 -9.35
CA ALA A 149 2.44 -1.40 -10.33
C ALA A 149 2.03 -2.31 -11.50
N TYR A 150 0.79 -2.20 -11.94
CA TYR A 150 0.30 -2.91 -13.11
C TYR A 150 1.02 -2.42 -14.36
N ASN A 151 1.80 -3.30 -14.99
CA ASN A 151 2.75 -2.91 -16.03
C ASN A 151 2.23 -3.09 -17.47
N VAL A 152 0.99 -3.52 -17.65
CA VAL A 152 0.41 -3.71 -18.99
C VAL A 152 0.13 -2.35 -19.63
N LYS A 153 0.91 -2.01 -20.67
CA LYS A 153 0.83 -0.73 -21.38
C LYS A 153 1.08 0.52 -20.50
N THR A 154 1.72 0.35 -19.35
CA THR A 154 2.25 1.44 -18.53
C THR A 154 3.67 1.75 -18.97
N ASP A 155 4.09 3.00 -18.87
CA ASP A 155 5.47 3.39 -19.19
C ASP A 155 6.46 2.57 -18.35
N LYS A 156 7.32 1.83 -19.03
CA LYS A 156 8.26 0.91 -18.39
C LYS A 156 9.22 1.63 -17.44
N GLN A 157 9.69 2.83 -17.84
CA GLN A 157 10.61 3.60 -17.00
C GLN A 157 9.93 4.07 -15.71
N SER A 158 8.67 4.49 -15.80
CA SER A 158 7.87 4.86 -14.62
C SER A 158 7.67 3.69 -13.65
N VAL A 159 7.45 2.48 -14.17
CA VAL A 159 7.37 1.27 -13.32
C VAL A 159 8.71 0.99 -12.65
N LEU A 160 9.83 1.08 -13.38
CA LEU A 160 11.16 0.88 -12.80
C LEU A 160 11.49 1.94 -11.74
N ASN A 161 11.16 3.20 -11.99
CA ASN A 161 11.35 4.28 -11.03
C ASN A 161 10.53 4.06 -9.76
N TYR A 162 9.28 3.60 -9.90
CA TYR A 162 8.44 3.25 -8.75
C TYR A 162 9.06 2.11 -7.92
N MET A 163 9.51 1.05 -8.57
CA MET A 163 10.16 -0.08 -7.89
C MET A 163 11.45 0.34 -7.17
N ALA A 164 12.25 1.21 -7.80
CA ALA A 164 13.44 1.78 -7.18
C ALA A 164 13.09 2.63 -5.94
N ALA A 165 12.07 3.47 -6.03
CA ALA A 165 11.59 4.26 -4.90
C ALA A 165 11.11 3.38 -3.75
N MET A 166 10.35 2.30 -4.06
CA MET A 166 9.89 1.34 -3.04
C MET A 166 11.06 0.62 -2.37
N LYS A 167 12.08 0.22 -3.13
CA LYS A 167 13.30 -0.38 -2.57
C LYS A 167 13.98 0.60 -1.59
N GLU A 168 14.22 1.83 -2.01
CA GLU A 168 14.84 2.84 -1.14
C GLU A 168 14.05 3.09 0.15
N ILE A 169 12.70 3.13 0.05
CA ILE A 169 11.82 3.29 1.21
C ILE A 169 11.92 2.08 2.15
N SER A 170 12.02 0.87 1.60
CA SER A 170 12.12 -0.35 2.41
C SER A 170 13.45 -0.48 3.14
N ASP A 171 14.49 0.19 2.66
CA ASP A 171 15.84 0.18 3.25
C ASP A 171 16.00 1.26 4.36
N THR A 172 14.97 2.11 4.60
CA THR A 172 15.00 3.18 5.63
C THR A 172 14.32 2.74 6.92
#